data_858e75e22998c1d8626d717bac0b2a40
#
_entry.id   858e75e22998c1d8626d717bac0b2a40
#
_cell.length_a   1.000
_cell.length_b   1.000
_cell.length_c   1.000
_cell.angle_alpha   90.00
_cell.angle_beta   90.00
_cell.angle_gamma   90.00
#
_symmetry.space_group_name_H-M   'P 1'
#
loop_
_entity.id
_entity.type
_entity.pdbx_description
1 polymer ?
#
loop_
_entity_poly.entity_id
_entity_poly.type
_entity_poly.pdbx_seq_one_letter_code
_entity_poly.pdbx_strand_id
1 'polypeptide(L)'
;MDNSLASLVEGSLSQDVPIGATQVTLAQLSERSRDIFRQIVESYLATGEPVGSRNISRLITTPLSPASVRNVMSDLEQLGLVYAPHISAGRLPTELGLRFFVDALMEIGDLGESDRREMEAKVAAAGKSMDAVLNEASAMLSGLTRAAGVVLAAKSNVRLNHIEFVRLEPERALVILVSEDGQVENRIIGVPAGLPASTLTEASNFLNSHVRGQTLAEAKAELEQALATGKAELDLLTQRIVSAGLASWSGGETDERKLIVRGAAHLLDDLKAAEDLERVRLLFDDLETKRGVADLLGRAERADGARIFIGSENKLFSLSGSSTIVAPYRDGSGRIIGVIGVIGPTRLNYARVIPMVDYTAKVVSKVIGA
;
A
#
# COMPACT_ATOMS: atom_id res chain seq x y z
N MET A 1 22.31 -6.84 20.02
CA MET A 1 21.81 -7.91 19.13
C MET A 1 20.31 -7.96 19.40
N ASP A 2 19.58 -7.33 18.53
CA ASP A 2 18.29 -6.73 18.84
C ASP A 2 17.14 -7.69 18.55
N ASN A 3 16.37 -8.00 19.57
CA ASN A 3 15.23 -8.93 19.56
C ASN A 3 13.96 -8.24 18.98
N SER A 4 14.15 -7.31 18.05
CA SER A 4 13.12 -6.40 17.52
C SER A 4 12.13 -7.08 16.56
N LEU A 5 12.49 -8.21 15.97
CA LEU A 5 11.62 -8.90 14.99
C LEU A 5 10.55 -9.78 15.63
N ALA A 6 10.81 -10.33 16.82
CA ALA A 6 9.81 -11.11 17.54
C ALA A 6 8.65 -10.24 18.06
N SER A 7 8.90 -8.96 18.36
CA SER A 7 7.87 -8.02 18.80
C SER A 7 6.96 -7.54 17.66
N LEU A 8 7.36 -7.69 16.39
CA LEU A 8 6.56 -7.31 15.23
C LEU A 8 5.36 -8.23 15.00
N VAL A 9 5.44 -9.47 15.49
CA VAL A 9 4.33 -10.45 15.37
C VAL A 9 3.35 -10.32 16.54
N GLU A 10 3.84 -9.97 17.75
CA GLU A 10 2.98 -9.85 18.93
C GLU A 10 2.10 -8.58 18.93
N GLY A 11 2.51 -7.52 18.26
CA GLY A 11 1.74 -6.27 18.16
C GLY A 11 0.52 -6.33 17.22
N SER A 12 0.40 -7.37 16.39
CA SER A 12 -0.68 -7.53 15.40
C SER A 12 -1.97 -8.18 15.97
N LEU A 13 -1.99 -8.63 17.21
CA LEU A 13 -3.08 -9.43 17.79
C LEU A 13 -4.23 -8.62 18.41
N SER A 14 -4.30 -7.29 18.25
CA SER A 14 -5.33 -6.49 18.89
C SER A 14 -6.24 -5.77 17.90
N GLN A 15 -7.51 -6.25 17.86
CA GLN A 15 -8.73 -5.51 17.54
C GLN A 15 -9.00 -5.13 16.07
N ASP A 16 -9.30 -6.13 15.19
CA ASP A 16 -10.30 -5.98 14.12
C ASP A 16 -10.53 -7.32 13.37
N VAL A 17 -10.75 -8.41 14.14
CA VAL A 17 -11.20 -9.69 13.55
C VAL A 17 -12.72 -9.67 13.51
N PRO A 18 -13.38 -9.99 12.37
CA PRO A 18 -14.83 -10.08 12.30
C PRO A 18 -15.33 -11.13 13.31
N ILE A 19 -16.26 -10.72 14.14
CA ILE A 19 -16.97 -11.57 15.12
C ILE A 19 -17.65 -12.72 14.35
N GLY A 20 -17.10 -13.96 14.48
CA GLY A 20 -17.73 -15.16 13.91
C GLY A 20 -16.79 -16.25 13.42
N ALA A 21 -15.51 -16.01 13.20
CA ALA A 21 -14.56 -17.06 12.85
C ALA A 21 -13.99 -17.68 14.13
N THR A 22 -14.17 -18.97 14.32
CA THR A 22 -13.50 -19.74 15.37
C THR A 22 -11.99 -19.59 15.18
N GLN A 23 -11.33 -18.86 16.09
CA GLN A 23 -9.87 -18.69 16.04
C GLN A 23 -9.23 -20.05 16.31
N VAL A 24 -8.65 -20.65 15.27
CA VAL A 24 -7.83 -21.84 15.44
C VAL A 24 -6.53 -21.43 16.15
N THR A 25 -6.25 -22.03 17.28
CA THR A 25 -5.05 -21.74 18.06
C THR A 25 -4.00 -22.84 17.88
N LEU A 26 -2.72 -22.50 18.07
CA LEU A 26 -1.63 -23.49 18.05
C LEU A 26 -1.88 -24.65 19.02
N ALA A 27 -2.54 -24.42 20.14
CA ALA A 27 -2.86 -25.44 21.14
C ALA A 27 -3.82 -26.52 20.62
N GLN A 28 -4.60 -26.25 19.60
CA GLN A 28 -5.54 -27.20 18.98
C GLN A 28 -4.86 -28.18 18.01
N LEU A 29 -3.63 -27.87 17.59
CA LEU A 29 -2.87 -28.71 16.67
C LEU A 29 -1.75 -29.46 17.42
N SER A 30 -1.71 -30.78 17.26
CA SER A 30 -0.53 -31.57 17.66
C SER A 30 0.70 -31.12 16.83
N GLU A 31 1.91 -31.37 17.34
CA GLU A 31 3.16 -31.10 16.60
C GLU A 31 3.14 -31.76 15.21
N ARG A 32 2.69 -32.99 15.14
CA ARG A 32 2.50 -33.73 13.88
C ARG A 32 1.53 -33.02 12.92
N SER A 33 0.43 -32.50 13.43
CA SER A 33 -0.55 -31.80 12.61
C SER A 33 0.02 -30.47 12.09
N ARG A 34 0.83 -29.78 12.88
CA ARG A 34 1.55 -28.56 12.48
C ARG A 34 2.55 -28.84 11.35
N ASP A 35 3.34 -29.91 11.47
CA ASP A 35 4.31 -30.27 10.44
C ASP A 35 3.63 -30.63 9.11
N ILE A 36 2.57 -31.43 9.16
CA ILE A 36 1.79 -31.78 7.97
C ILE A 36 1.16 -30.54 7.36
N PHE A 37 0.57 -29.66 8.17
CA PHE A 37 -0.03 -28.43 7.69
C PHE A 37 1.01 -27.49 7.07
N ARG A 38 2.16 -27.32 7.73
CA ARG A 38 3.29 -26.53 7.18
C ARG A 38 3.68 -27.04 5.80
N GLN A 39 3.88 -28.35 5.64
CA GLN A 39 4.25 -28.94 4.35
C GLN A 39 3.19 -28.78 3.28
N ILE A 40 1.89 -28.80 3.64
CA ILE A 40 0.79 -28.49 2.70
C ILE A 40 0.91 -27.06 2.20
N VAL A 41 1.07 -26.10 3.12
CA VAL A 41 1.15 -24.67 2.77
C VAL A 41 2.42 -24.38 1.95
N GLU A 42 3.59 -24.81 2.39
CA GLU A 42 4.86 -24.60 1.68
C GLU A 42 4.83 -25.19 0.26
N SER A 43 4.29 -26.40 0.11
CA SER A 43 4.14 -27.03 -1.20
C SER A 43 3.16 -26.24 -2.09
N TYR A 44 2.07 -25.75 -1.54
CA TYR A 44 1.11 -24.91 -2.26
C TYR A 44 1.73 -23.58 -2.70
N LEU A 45 2.45 -22.90 -1.81
CA LEU A 45 3.13 -21.65 -2.14
C LEU A 45 4.16 -21.83 -3.27
N ALA A 46 4.82 -23.00 -3.32
CA ALA A 46 5.80 -23.32 -4.34
C ALA A 46 5.18 -23.71 -5.70
N THR A 47 4.08 -24.46 -5.70
CA THR A 47 3.55 -25.09 -6.92
C THR A 47 2.18 -24.54 -7.37
N GLY A 48 1.39 -24.00 -6.45
CA GLY A 48 -0.01 -23.62 -6.67
C GLY A 48 -0.96 -24.82 -6.83
N GLU A 49 -0.49 -26.08 -6.57
CA GLU A 49 -1.25 -27.30 -6.83
C GLU A 49 -1.68 -27.98 -5.52
N PRO A 50 -2.80 -28.75 -5.54
CA PRO A 50 -3.23 -29.52 -4.40
C PRO A 50 -2.22 -30.61 -4.03
N VAL A 51 -1.94 -30.77 -2.74
CA VAL A 51 -0.91 -31.70 -2.26
C VAL A 51 -1.53 -32.98 -1.72
N GLY A 52 -1.12 -34.11 -2.26
CA GLY A 52 -1.60 -35.44 -1.86
C GLY A 52 -0.85 -36.01 -0.65
N SER A 53 -1.53 -36.87 0.14
CA SER A 53 -0.96 -37.50 1.34
C SER A 53 0.33 -38.31 1.08
N ARG A 54 0.49 -38.90 -0.10
CA ARG A 54 1.72 -39.62 -0.49
C ARG A 54 2.91 -38.65 -0.64
N ASN A 55 2.68 -37.46 -1.16
CA ASN A 55 3.74 -36.46 -1.31
C ASN A 55 4.14 -35.93 0.07
N ILE A 56 3.18 -35.57 0.91
CA ILE A 56 3.45 -35.11 2.27
C ILE A 56 4.20 -36.16 3.08
N SER A 57 3.82 -37.45 3.02
CA SER A 57 4.51 -38.52 3.77
C SER A 57 6.01 -38.68 3.43
N ARG A 58 6.44 -38.14 2.26
CA ARG A 58 7.85 -38.11 1.84
C ARG A 58 8.61 -36.88 2.28
N LEU A 59 7.88 -35.78 2.53
CA LEU A 59 8.46 -34.48 2.85
C LEU A 59 8.63 -34.26 4.35
N ILE A 60 7.77 -34.89 5.16
CA ILE A 60 7.84 -34.75 6.62
C ILE A 60 9.03 -35.52 7.20
N THR A 61 9.65 -34.96 8.22
CA THR A 61 10.81 -35.56 8.92
C THR A 61 10.44 -36.80 9.73
N THR A 62 9.23 -36.82 10.30
CA THR A 62 8.74 -37.98 11.05
C THR A 62 8.07 -38.97 10.11
N PRO A 63 8.55 -40.21 9.96
CA PRO A 63 7.97 -41.19 9.05
C PRO A 63 6.52 -41.50 9.39
N LEU A 64 5.59 -41.15 8.49
CA LEU A 64 4.17 -41.46 8.62
C LEU A 64 3.66 -42.16 7.38
N SER A 65 2.73 -43.10 7.58
CA SER A 65 2.05 -43.73 6.46
C SER A 65 1.16 -42.70 5.73
N PRO A 66 0.95 -42.85 4.39
CA PRO A 66 0.02 -42.01 3.68
C PRO A 66 -1.40 -42.03 4.23
N ALA A 67 -1.81 -43.12 4.89
CA ALA A 67 -3.10 -43.25 5.55
C ALA A 67 -3.17 -42.36 6.81
N SER A 68 -2.12 -42.34 7.63
CA SER A 68 -2.02 -41.49 8.80
C SER A 68 -2.02 -40.00 8.41
N VAL A 69 -1.28 -39.65 7.35
CA VAL A 69 -1.31 -38.26 6.82
C VAL A 69 -2.71 -37.86 6.34
N ARG A 70 -3.43 -38.78 5.69
CA ARG A 70 -4.82 -38.50 5.22
C ARG A 70 -5.76 -38.23 6.39
N ASN A 71 -5.63 -38.97 7.51
CA ASN A 71 -6.45 -38.69 8.69
C ASN A 71 -6.19 -37.30 9.24
N VAL A 72 -4.91 -36.90 9.38
CA VAL A 72 -4.57 -35.53 9.81
C VAL A 72 -5.07 -34.48 8.82
N MET A 73 -4.96 -34.73 7.50
CA MET A 73 -5.54 -33.83 6.49
C MET A 73 -7.04 -33.67 6.66
N SER A 74 -7.78 -34.74 7.04
CA SER A 74 -9.20 -34.67 7.32
C SER A 74 -9.51 -33.83 8.59
N ASP A 75 -8.68 -33.97 9.64
CA ASP A 75 -8.83 -33.16 10.84
C ASP A 75 -8.56 -31.66 10.54
N LEU A 76 -7.54 -31.37 9.75
CA LEU A 76 -7.23 -30.01 9.33
C LEU A 76 -8.36 -29.40 8.44
N GLU A 77 -9.03 -30.25 7.64
CA GLU A 77 -10.18 -29.84 6.83
C GLU A 77 -11.39 -29.52 7.71
N GLN A 78 -11.64 -30.33 8.76
CA GLN A 78 -12.69 -30.05 9.75
C GLN A 78 -12.43 -28.73 10.51
N LEU A 79 -11.17 -28.39 10.75
CA LEU A 79 -10.78 -27.12 11.34
C LEU A 79 -10.87 -25.94 10.35
N GLY A 80 -11.18 -26.19 9.07
CA GLY A 80 -11.26 -25.17 8.03
C GLY A 80 -9.92 -24.61 7.57
N LEU A 81 -8.79 -25.26 7.91
CA LEU A 81 -7.44 -24.80 7.54
C LEU A 81 -7.07 -25.24 6.11
N VAL A 82 -7.62 -26.34 5.63
CA VAL A 82 -7.41 -26.86 4.28
C VAL A 82 -8.74 -27.30 3.67
N TYR A 83 -8.77 -27.45 2.35
CA TYR A 83 -9.94 -27.97 1.62
C TYR A 83 -9.50 -28.85 0.45
N ALA A 84 -10.41 -29.67 -0.06
CA ALA A 84 -10.24 -30.45 -1.28
C ALA A 84 -10.98 -29.78 -2.42
N PRO A 85 -10.32 -29.36 -3.52
CA PRO A 85 -11.04 -28.82 -4.69
C PRO A 85 -11.91 -29.87 -5.37
N HIS A 86 -11.51 -31.16 -5.30
CA HIS A 86 -12.28 -32.30 -5.82
C HIS A 86 -12.11 -33.53 -4.92
N ILE A 87 -13.03 -34.49 -4.98
CA ILE A 87 -13.06 -35.70 -4.13
C ILE A 87 -11.73 -36.50 -4.17
N SER A 88 -11.06 -36.55 -5.32
CA SER A 88 -9.80 -37.25 -5.52
C SER A 88 -8.56 -36.35 -5.47
N ALA A 89 -8.74 -35.06 -5.28
CA ALA A 89 -7.63 -34.12 -5.19
C ALA A 89 -6.90 -34.19 -3.85
N GLY A 90 -5.67 -33.65 -3.84
CA GLY A 90 -4.98 -33.33 -2.60
C GLY A 90 -5.71 -32.26 -1.79
N ARG A 91 -4.98 -31.62 -0.91
CA ARG A 91 -5.51 -30.48 -0.12
C ARG A 91 -4.80 -29.20 -0.49
N LEU A 92 -5.58 -28.11 -0.47
CA LEU A 92 -5.12 -26.73 -0.59
C LEU A 92 -5.39 -26.00 0.72
N PRO A 93 -4.57 -25.04 1.13
CA PRO A 93 -4.90 -24.19 2.26
C PRO A 93 -6.08 -23.28 1.92
N THR A 94 -6.93 -23.03 2.90
CA THR A 94 -7.93 -21.95 2.85
C THR A 94 -7.26 -20.61 3.13
N GLU A 95 -7.96 -19.49 2.95
CA GLU A 95 -7.48 -18.16 3.38
C GLU A 95 -7.21 -18.13 4.89
N LEU A 96 -8.10 -18.74 5.69
CA LEU A 96 -7.92 -18.93 7.12
C LEU A 96 -6.65 -19.75 7.43
N GLY A 97 -6.40 -20.81 6.64
CA GLY A 97 -5.20 -21.62 6.75
C GLY A 97 -3.93 -20.82 6.43
N LEU A 98 -3.93 -20.04 5.35
CA LEU A 98 -2.81 -19.17 5.01
C LEU A 98 -2.55 -18.13 6.11
N ARG A 99 -3.60 -17.52 6.65
CA ARG A 99 -3.48 -16.58 7.78
C ARG A 99 -2.87 -17.25 8.99
N PHE A 100 -3.40 -18.41 9.39
CA PHE A 100 -2.87 -19.18 10.52
C PHE A 100 -1.40 -19.56 10.31
N PHE A 101 -1.02 -19.96 9.09
CA PHE A 101 0.38 -20.26 8.76
C PHE A 101 1.28 -19.04 8.93
N VAL A 102 0.88 -17.89 8.38
CA VAL A 102 1.67 -16.65 8.45
C VAL A 102 1.84 -16.18 9.90
N ASP A 103 0.77 -16.24 10.71
CA ASP A 103 0.78 -15.72 12.08
C ASP A 103 1.46 -16.64 13.09
N ALA A 104 1.38 -17.97 12.89
CA ALA A 104 1.71 -18.92 13.94
C ALA A 104 2.82 -19.91 13.59
N LEU A 105 3.09 -20.16 12.32
CA LEU A 105 3.98 -21.24 11.89
C LEU A 105 5.12 -20.80 10.98
N MET A 106 5.00 -19.65 10.35
CA MET A 106 5.98 -19.17 9.40
C MET A 106 7.19 -18.57 10.13
N GLU A 107 8.37 -19.01 9.74
CA GLU A 107 9.61 -18.35 10.13
C GLU A 107 9.90 -17.23 9.12
N ILE A 108 9.96 -15.99 9.60
CA ILE A 108 10.32 -14.83 8.77
C ILE A 108 11.82 -14.90 8.55
N GLY A 109 12.25 -15.07 7.30
CA GLY A 109 13.66 -15.05 6.92
C GLY A 109 14.26 -13.65 7.05
N ASP A 110 15.57 -13.59 7.33
CA ASP A 110 16.31 -12.34 7.23
C ASP A 110 16.70 -12.07 5.76
N LEU A 111 16.66 -10.81 5.35
CA LEU A 111 17.22 -10.40 4.08
C LEU A 111 18.74 -10.53 4.11
N GLY A 112 19.31 -11.18 3.09
CA GLY A 112 20.75 -11.24 2.91
C GLY A 112 21.37 -9.83 2.80
N GLU A 113 22.62 -9.69 3.23
CA GLU A 113 23.33 -8.40 3.10
C GLU A 113 23.43 -7.91 1.64
N SER A 114 23.55 -8.85 0.69
CA SER A 114 23.57 -8.53 -0.76
C SER A 114 22.26 -7.89 -1.20
N ASP A 115 21.13 -8.47 -0.79
CA ASP A 115 19.81 -7.96 -1.14
C ASP A 115 19.59 -6.56 -0.53
N ARG A 116 19.98 -6.38 0.73
CA ARG A 116 19.89 -5.07 1.41
C ARG A 116 20.69 -3.99 0.69
N ARG A 117 21.95 -4.28 0.32
CA ARG A 117 22.82 -3.33 -0.40
C ARG A 117 22.26 -2.99 -1.79
N GLU A 118 21.73 -3.98 -2.50
CA GLU A 118 21.12 -3.77 -3.82
C GLU A 118 19.88 -2.86 -3.71
N MET A 119 19.02 -3.12 -2.72
CA MET A 119 17.83 -2.32 -2.46
C MET A 119 18.17 -0.88 -2.10
N GLU A 120 19.14 -0.67 -1.20
CA GLU A 120 19.61 0.67 -0.83
C GLU A 120 20.19 1.42 -2.03
N ALA A 121 21.02 0.76 -2.84
CA ALA A 121 21.65 1.37 -4.01
C ALA A 121 20.62 1.81 -5.05
N LYS A 122 19.61 0.98 -5.35
CA LYS A 122 18.54 1.30 -6.30
C LYS A 122 17.71 2.50 -5.85
N VAL A 123 17.26 2.50 -4.59
CA VAL A 123 16.46 3.60 -4.04
C VAL A 123 17.27 4.89 -3.96
N ALA A 124 18.54 4.82 -3.57
CA ALA A 124 19.43 5.99 -3.51
C ALA A 124 19.73 6.57 -4.90
N ALA A 125 19.82 5.72 -5.94
CA ALA A 125 20.05 6.15 -7.31
C ALA A 125 18.87 6.91 -7.94
N ALA A 126 17.66 6.82 -7.37
CA ALA A 126 16.47 7.50 -7.88
C ALA A 126 16.54 9.04 -7.76
N GLY A 127 17.54 9.59 -7.07
CA GLY A 127 17.72 11.03 -6.86
C GLY A 127 17.00 11.56 -5.62
N LYS A 128 16.84 12.90 -5.55
CA LYS A 128 16.29 13.59 -4.38
C LYS A 128 14.77 13.82 -4.42
N SER A 129 14.14 13.58 -5.56
CA SER A 129 12.69 13.75 -5.68
C SER A 129 11.95 12.62 -4.98
N MET A 130 11.07 12.96 -4.05
CA MET A 130 10.21 12.00 -3.35
C MET A 130 9.46 11.08 -4.34
N ASP A 131 8.93 11.66 -5.42
CA ASP A 131 8.21 10.90 -6.45
C ASP A 131 9.11 9.89 -7.17
N ALA A 132 10.34 10.27 -7.48
CA ALA A 132 11.30 9.37 -8.12
C ALA A 132 11.68 8.22 -7.17
N VAL A 133 11.94 8.51 -5.91
CA VAL A 133 12.24 7.52 -4.86
C VAL A 133 11.08 6.52 -4.69
N LEU A 134 9.84 7.00 -4.58
CA LEU A 134 8.66 6.16 -4.41
C LEU A 134 8.37 5.30 -5.65
N ASN A 135 8.56 5.86 -6.86
CA ASN A 135 8.41 5.12 -8.12
C ASN A 135 9.46 4.01 -8.24
N GLU A 136 10.73 4.31 -7.93
CA GLU A 136 11.82 3.32 -7.99
C GLU A 136 11.63 2.22 -6.95
N ALA A 137 11.28 2.58 -5.71
CA ALA A 137 11.01 1.61 -4.65
C ALA A 137 9.84 0.68 -5.00
N SER A 138 8.77 1.22 -5.60
CA SER A 138 7.63 0.42 -6.09
C SER A 138 8.03 -0.52 -7.24
N ALA A 139 8.80 -0.03 -8.21
CA ALA A 139 9.29 -0.83 -9.33
C ALA A 139 10.24 -1.94 -8.87
N MET A 140 11.15 -1.62 -7.95
CA MET A 140 12.08 -2.57 -7.35
C MET A 140 11.33 -3.69 -6.60
N LEU A 141 10.38 -3.34 -5.73
CA LEU A 141 9.56 -4.34 -5.03
C LEU A 141 8.82 -5.24 -6.02
N SER A 142 8.23 -4.65 -7.06
CA SER A 142 7.54 -5.43 -8.10
C SER A 142 8.47 -6.44 -8.76
N GLY A 143 9.67 -6.03 -9.17
CA GLY A 143 10.65 -6.91 -9.81
C GLY A 143 11.15 -8.03 -8.89
N LEU A 144 11.41 -7.74 -7.61
CA LEU A 144 11.93 -8.71 -6.64
C LEU A 144 10.87 -9.72 -6.19
N THR A 145 9.61 -9.31 -6.12
CA THR A 145 8.51 -10.14 -5.58
C THR A 145 7.64 -10.78 -6.66
N ARG A 146 7.78 -10.37 -7.92
CA ARG A 146 6.89 -10.72 -9.03
C ARG A 146 5.42 -10.45 -8.69
N ALA A 147 5.17 -9.29 -8.09
CA ALA A 147 3.85 -8.80 -7.70
C ALA A 147 3.70 -7.34 -8.14
N ALA A 148 2.51 -6.79 -8.10
CA ALA A 148 2.32 -5.36 -8.34
C ALA A 148 2.85 -4.57 -7.14
N GLY A 149 3.86 -3.73 -7.35
CA GLY A 149 4.35 -2.78 -6.35
C GLY A 149 3.38 -1.62 -6.21
N VAL A 150 3.02 -1.27 -4.98
CA VAL A 150 2.06 -0.21 -4.67
C VAL A 150 2.62 0.77 -3.66
N VAL A 151 2.37 2.05 -3.87
CA VAL A 151 2.65 3.10 -2.89
C VAL A 151 1.44 3.99 -2.75
N LEU A 152 0.99 4.20 -1.54
CA LEU A 152 0.07 5.26 -1.19
C LEU A 152 0.88 6.35 -0.47
N ALA A 153 1.07 7.48 -1.14
CA ALA A 153 1.66 8.65 -0.54
C ALA A 153 0.55 9.57 -0.02
N ALA A 154 0.66 10.06 1.20
CA ALA A 154 -0.12 11.21 1.60
C ALA A 154 0.14 12.34 0.59
N LYS A 155 -0.88 13.14 0.26
CA LYS A 155 -0.66 14.35 -0.51
C LYS A 155 0.44 15.13 0.20
N SER A 156 1.55 15.35 -0.48
CA SER A 156 2.75 15.87 0.17
C SER A 156 2.41 17.15 0.90
N ASN A 157 2.73 17.22 2.20
CA ASN A 157 2.84 18.46 2.95
C ASN A 157 4.04 19.27 2.42
N VAL A 158 4.24 19.26 1.10
CA VAL A 158 5.33 19.99 0.47
C VAL A 158 5.06 21.47 0.69
N ARG A 159 6.07 22.17 1.15
CA ARG A 159 6.00 23.60 1.35
C ARG A 159 5.97 24.29 0.00
N LEU A 160 5.12 25.28 -0.09
CA LEU A 160 4.94 26.06 -1.28
C LEU A 160 6.07 27.07 -1.43
N ASN A 161 6.60 27.20 -2.64
CA ASN A 161 7.61 28.19 -2.97
C ASN A 161 7.00 29.35 -3.77
N HIS A 162 6.14 29.05 -4.74
CA HIS A 162 5.59 30.05 -5.64
C HIS A 162 4.22 29.65 -6.19
N ILE A 163 3.35 30.63 -6.39
CA ILE A 163 2.08 30.49 -7.10
C ILE A 163 1.94 31.58 -8.16
N GLU A 164 1.48 31.21 -9.36
CA GLU A 164 1.30 32.14 -10.48
C GLU A 164 -0.05 31.93 -11.15
N PHE A 165 -0.69 33.03 -11.57
CA PHE A 165 -1.90 33.01 -12.37
C PHE A 165 -1.61 33.53 -13.77
N VAL A 166 -1.84 32.70 -14.78
CA VAL A 166 -1.63 33.04 -16.18
C VAL A 166 -2.97 33.03 -16.91
N ARG A 167 -3.35 34.15 -17.53
CA ARG A 167 -4.56 34.20 -18.35
C ARG A 167 -4.41 33.35 -19.60
N LEU A 168 -5.33 32.41 -19.81
CA LEU A 168 -5.44 31.62 -21.03
C LEU A 168 -6.48 32.18 -21.99
N GLU A 169 -7.66 32.51 -21.48
CA GLU A 169 -8.84 33.00 -22.21
C GLU A 169 -9.58 34.05 -21.38
N PRO A 170 -10.55 34.75 -21.94
CA PRO A 170 -11.29 35.80 -21.21
C PRO A 170 -11.90 35.36 -19.89
N GLU A 171 -12.30 34.08 -19.80
CA GLU A 171 -12.96 33.48 -18.63
C GLU A 171 -12.17 32.31 -18.01
N ARG A 172 -10.91 32.09 -18.43
CA ARG A 172 -10.08 31.01 -17.95
C ARG A 172 -8.67 31.45 -17.64
N ALA A 173 -8.17 31.03 -16.49
CA ALA A 173 -6.78 31.23 -16.10
C ALA A 173 -6.13 29.90 -15.72
N LEU A 174 -4.85 29.77 -15.98
CA LEU A 174 -4.00 28.70 -15.49
C LEU A 174 -3.42 29.14 -14.16
N VAL A 175 -3.54 28.31 -13.15
CA VAL A 175 -2.85 28.48 -11.86
C VAL A 175 -1.68 27.50 -11.85
N ILE A 176 -0.48 28.02 -11.63
CA ILE A 176 0.77 27.24 -11.53
C ILE A 176 1.22 27.31 -10.09
N LEU A 177 1.46 26.18 -9.48
CA LEU A 177 1.95 26.05 -8.12
C LEU A 177 3.30 25.36 -8.16
N VAL A 178 4.31 26.00 -7.59
CA VAL A 178 5.67 25.48 -7.48
C VAL A 178 5.97 25.19 -6.02
N SER A 179 6.38 23.98 -5.74
CA SER A 179 6.76 23.52 -4.41
C SER A 179 8.26 23.70 -4.14
N GLU A 180 8.70 23.69 -2.87
CA GLU A 180 10.12 23.82 -2.49
C GLU A 180 11.00 22.71 -3.05
N ASP A 181 10.45 21.51 -3.29
CA ASP A 181 11.12 20.38 -3.93
C ASP A 181 11.21 20.49 -5.47
N GLY A 182 10.74 21.62 -6.04
CA GLY A 182 10.77 21.91 -7.47
C GLY A 182 9.64 21.25 -8.28
N GLN A 183 8.66 20.62 -7.65
CA GLN A 183 7.50 20.11 -8.36
C GLN A 183 6.62 21.25 -8.83
N VAL A 184 6.04 21.10 -10.04
CA VAL A 184 5.13 22.08 -10.64
C VAL A 184 3.79 21.41 -10.89
N GLU A 185 2.76 21.89 -10.22
CA GLU A 185 1.38 21.53 -10.50
C GLU A 185 0.69 22.66 -11.24
N ASN A 186 -0.24 22.33 -12.13
CA ASN A 186 -1.04 23.33 -12.82
C ASN A 186 -2.51 22.92 -12.87
N ARG A 187 -3.39 23.91 -12.82
CA ARG A 187 -4.84 23.73 -12.93
C ARG A 187 -5.49 24.90 -13.64
N ILE A 188 -6.57 24.61 -14.35
CA ILE A 188 -7.36 25.65 -15.01
C ILE A 188 -8.52 26.03 -14.10
N ILE A 189 -8.67 27.34 -13.84
CA ILE A 189 -9.79 27.91 -13.09
C ILE A 189 -10.65 28.81 -13.97
N GLY A 190 -11.93 28.91 -13.65
CA GLY A 190 -12.80 29.92 -14.22
C GLY A 190 -12.55 31.28 -13.57
N VAL A 191 -12.47 32.32 -14.38
CA VAL A 191 -12.32 33.71 -13.92
C VAL A 191 -13.45 34.58 -14.52
N PRO A 192 -13.87 35.65 -13.86
CA PRO A 192 -14.89 36.54 -14.41
C PRO A 192 -14.49 37.15 -15.76
N ALA A 193 -15.45 37.28 -16.68
CA ALA A 193 -15.24 37.98 -17.93
C ALA A 193 -14.86 39.46 -17.67
N GLY A 194 -13.90 39.97 -18.45
CA GLY A 194 -13.45 41.38 -18.32
C GLY A 194 -12.52 41.61 -17.12
N LEU A 195 -12.05 40.58 -16.44
CA LEU A 195 -11.10 40.72 -15.34
C LEU A 195 -9.81 41.42 -15.80
N PRO A 196 -9.35 42.52 -15.13
CA PRO A 196 -8.07 43.16 -15.46
C PRO A 196 -6.90 42.20 -15.30
N ALA A 197 -5.87 42.36 -16.14
CA ALA A 197 -4.67 41.55 -16.01
C ALA A 197 -3.92 41.78 -14.66
N SER A 198 -3.99 43.04 -14.17
CA SER A 198 -3.43 43.43 -12.88
C SER A 198 -3.99 42.62 -11.71
N THR A 199 -5.29 42.26 -11.74
CA THR A 199 -5.94 41.47 -10.68
C THR A 199 -5.32 40.08 -10.52
N LEU A 200 -4.90 39.41 -11.61
CA LEU A 200 -4.21 38.11 -11.54
C LEU A 200 -2.82 38.30 -10.92
N THR A 201 -2.11 39.36 -11.29
CA THR A 201 -0.79 39.68 -10.73
C THR A 201 -0.90 40.05 -9.24
N GLU A 202 -1.90 40.80 -8.84
CA GLU A 202 -2.16 41.13 -7.45
C GLU A 202 -2.48 39.88 -6.61
N ALA A 203 -3.32 38.99 -7.17
CA ALA A 203 -3.59 37.68 -6.54
C ALA A 203 -2.33 36.82 -6.37
N SER A 204 -1.47 36.74 -7.41
CA SER A 204 -0.19 36.03 -7.33
C SER A 204 0.69 36.66 -6.24
N ASN A 205 0.87 37.95 -6.24
CA ASN A 205 1.71 38.65 -5.26
C ASN A 205 1.19 38.47 -3.83
N PHE A 206 -0.11 38.61 -3.62
CA PHE A 206 -0.72 38.39 -2.32
C PHE A 206 -0.50 36.94 -1.82
N LEU A 207 -0.78 35.94 -2.65
CA LEU A 207 -0.56 34.56 -2.26
C LEU A 207 0.91 34.27 -1.98
N ASN A 208 1.83 34.73 -2.83
CA ASN A 208 3.26 34.50 -2.63
C ASN A 208 3.80 35.11 -1.34
N SER A 209 3.21 36.21 -0.87
CA SER A 209 3.61 36.81 0.42
C SER A 209 3.16 36.01 1.65
N HIS A 210 2.12 35.16 1.49
CA HIS A 210 1.53 34.38 2.59
C HIS A 210 1.85 32.87 2.52
N VAL A 211 2.00 32.32 1.31
CA VAL A 211 2.13 30.85 1.16
C VAL A 211 3.56 30.34 1.17
N ARG A 212 4.57 31.21 0.99
CA ARG A 212 5.96 30.77 0.88
C ARG A 212 6.46 30.11 2.16
N GLY A 213 6.98 28.89 2.03
CA GLY A 213 7.45 28.09 3.16
C GLY A 213 6.34 27.43 3.98
N GLN A 214 5.10 27.57 3.59
CA GLN A 214 3.94 26.92 4.22
C GLN A 214 3.45 25.72 3.41
N THR A 215 2.81 24.77 4.07
CA THR A 215 2.03 23.73 3.38
C THR A 215 0.74 24.34 2.82
N LEU A 216 0.15 23.67 1.84
CA LEU A 216 -1.12 24.13 1.27
C LEU A 216 -2.24 24.26 2.34
N ALA A 217 -2.27 23.35 3.31
CA ALA A 217 -3.25 23.38 4.41
C ALA A 217 -3.03 24.56 5.36
N GLU A 218 -1.77 24.84 5.73
CA GLU A 218 -1.40 25.99 6.56
C GLU A 218 -1.73 27.29 5.83
N ALA A 219 -1.33 27.42 4.57
CA ALA A 219 -1.60 28.58 3.74
C ALA A 219 -3.10 28.85 3.60
N LYS A 220 -3.90 27.78 3.38
CA LYS A 220 -5.36 27.91 3.29
C LYS A 220 -5.96 28.41 4.59
N ALA A 221 -5.61 27.82 5.73
CA ALA A 221 -6.14 28.22 7.04
C ALA A 221 -5.80 29.68 7.37
N GLU A 222 -4.56 30.11 7.11
CA GLU A 222 -4.13 31.49 7.34
C GLU A 222 -4.89 32.49 6.44
N LEU A 223 -5.03 32.13 5.15
CA LEU A 223 -5.73 33.00 4.20
C LEU A 223 -7.24 33.10 4.48
N GLU A 224 -7.89 31.99 4.85
CA GLU A 224 -9.29 31.99 5.29
C GLU A 224 -9.47 32.89 6.53
N GLN A 225 -8.57 32.85 7.48
CA GLN A 225 -8.57 33.68 8.66
C GLN A 225 -8.30 35.16 8.31
N ALA A 226 -7.36 35.45 7.42
CA ALA A 226 -7.06 36.82 6.98
C ALA A 226 -8.24 37.44 6.24
N LEU A 227 -8.93 36.70 5.38
CA LEU A 227 -10.13 37.14 4.68
C LEU A 227 -11.30 37.34 5.63
N ALA A 228 -11.51 36.44 6.60
CA ALA A 228 -12.61 36.54 7.56
C ALA A 228 -12.45 37.71 8.54
N THR A 229 -11.21 38.08 8.87
CA THR A 229 -10.93 39.20 9.80
C THR A 229 -10.84 40.57 9.12
N GLY A 230 -11.00 40.64 7.80
CA GLY A 230 -10.90 41.88 7.03
C GLY A 230 -9.51 42.54 7.06
N LYS A 231 -8.48 41.78 7.47
CA LYS A 231 -7.10 42.29 7.52
C LYS A 231 -6.43 42.36 6.13
N ALA A 232 -7.04 41.71 5.13
CA ALA A 232 -6.54 41.77 3.76
C ALA A 232 -7.22 42.93 3.03
N GLU A 233 -6.46 43.95 2.69
CA GLU A 233 -6.90 45.05 1.81
C GLU A 233 -6.93 44.58 0.34
N LEU A 234 -7.77 43.61 0.05
CA LEU A 234 -7.97 43.07 -1.29
C LEU A 234 -9.36 43.48 -1.81
N ASP A 235 -9.42 43.85 -3.08
CA ASP A 235 -10.72 44.04 -3.72
C ASP A 235 -11.48 42.70 -3.86
N LEU A 236 -12.79 42.80 -4.08
CA LEU A 236 -13.66 41.62 -4.19
C LEU A 236 -13.28 40.67 -5.35
N LEU A 237 -12.68 41.20 -6.42
CA LEU A 237 -12.26 40.42 -7.57
C LEU A 237 -11.00 39.61 -7.24
N THR A 238 -10.01 40.25 -6.63
CA THR A 238 -8.79 39.61 -6.16
C THR A 238 -9.09 38.53 -5.12
N GLN A 239 -10.01 38.79 -4.17
CA GLN A 239 -10.46 37.81 -3.19
C GLN A 239 -11.07 36.55 -3.86
N ARG A 240 -11.88 36.74 -4.91
CA ARG A 240 -12.47 35.63 -5.66
C ARG A 240 -11.38 34.78 -6.37
N ILE A 241 -10.38 35.43 -6.96
CA ILE A 241 -9.27 34.71 -7.63
C ILE A 241 -8.43 33.95 -6.62
N VAL A 242 -8.08 34.53 -5.49
CA VAL A 242 -7.37 33.91 -4.39
C VAL A 242 -8.13 32.66 -3.91
N SER A 243 -9.43 32.84 -3.62
CA SER A 243 -10.29 31.72 -3.18
C SER A 243 -10.44 30.65 -4.24
N ALA A 244 -10.60 30.97 -5.52
CA ALA A 244 -10.67 30.03 -6.62
C ALA A 244 -9.35 29.28 -6.82
N GLY A 245 -8.20 29.97 -6.71
CA GLY A 245 -6.88 29.36 -6.75
C GLY A 245 -6.71 28.32 -5.64
N LEU A 246 -6.97 28.71 -4.40
CA LEU A 246 -6.89 27.80 -3.25
C LEU A 246 -7.89 26.64 -3.34
N ALA A 247 -9.14 26.94 -3.75
CA ALA A 247 -10.16 25.93 -3.93
C ALA A 247 -9.78 24.89 -5.01
N SER A 248 -9.04 25.29 -6.05
CA SER A 248 -8.61 24.37 -7.10
C SER A 248 -7.71 23.26 -6.58
N TRP A 249 -6.94 23.51 -5.51
CA TRP A 249 -6.13 22.50 -4.83
C TRP A 249 -6.80 21.91 -3.58
N SER A 250 -7.82 22.61 -3.06
CA SER A 250 -8.62 22.12 -1.92
C SER A 250 -9.86 21.35 -2.37
N GLY A 251 -10.26 21.54 -3.62
CA GLY A 251 -11.50 21.02 -4.20
C GLY A 251 -11.43 19.57 -4.63
N GLY A 252 -11.39 18.76 -3.67
CA GLY A 252 -11.77 17.38 -3.65
C GLY A 252 -11.95 17.04 -2.19
N GLU A 253 -13.17 16.90 -1.74
CA GLU A 253 -13.52 16.23 -0.46
C GLU A 253 -13.11 14.75 -0.46
N THR A 254 -12.38 14.33 -1.46
CA THR A 254 -11.68 13.07 -1.48
C THR A 254 -10.23 13.36 -1.07
N ASP A 255 -9.84 12.82 0.03
CA ASP A 255 -8.47 12.58 0.49
C ASP A 255 -7.68 11.93 -0.69
N GLU A 256 -7.31 12.74 -1.69
CA GLU A 256 -6.66 12.28 -2.92
C GLU A 256 -5.21 11.98 -2.63
N ARG A 257 -5.01 10.88 -1.90
CA ARG A 257 -3.71 10.26 -1.74
C ARG A 257 -3.21 9.83 -3.11
N LYS A 258 -1.95 10.06 -3.37
CA LYS A 258 -1.32 9.64 -4.62
C LYS A 258 -1.07 8.13 -4.57
N LEU A 259 -1.77 7.38 -5.40
CA LEU A 259 -1.52 5.95 -5.58
C LEU A 259 -0.56 5.76 -6.77
N ILE A 260 0.58 5.12 -6.50
CA ILE A 260 1.56 4.67 -7.49
C ILE A 260 1.44 3.15 -7.60
N VAL A 261 1.30 2.63 -8.81
CA VAL A 261 1.30 1.19 -9.09
C VAL A 261 2.35 0.89 -10.15
N ARG A 262 3.19 -0.12 -9.89
CA ARG A 262 4.22 -0.58 -10.82
C ARG A 262 4.15 -2.11 -10.99
N GLY A 263 4.42 -2.58 -12.20
CA GLY A 263 4.47 -4.00 -12.50
C GLY A 263 3.14 -4.73 -12.35
N ALA A 264 2.01 -4.07 -12.60
CA ALA A 264 0.68 -4.69 -12.57
C ALA A 264 0.58 -5.90 -13.53
N ALA A 265 1.42 -5.97 -14.57
CA ALA A 265 1.50 -7.12 -15.47
C ALA A 265 1.85 -8.43 -14.75
N HIS A 266 2.60 -8.40 -13.65
CA HIS A 266 2.91 -9.61 -12.86
C HIS A 266 1.68 -10.28 -12.25
N LEU A 267 0.56 -9.55 -12.13
CA LEU A 267 -0.72 -10.14 -11.70
C LEU A 267 -1.29 -11.10 -12.74
N LEU A 268 -0.80 -11.02 -13.99
CA LEU A 268 -1.23 -11.88 -15.11
C LEU A 268 -0.35 -13.13 -15.27
N ASP A 269 0.85 -13.16 -14.67
CA ASP A 269 1.83 -14.24 -14.88
C ASP A 269 1.33 -15.62 -14.39
N ASP A 270 0.37 -15.63 -13.47
CA ASP A 270 -0.08 -16.84 -12.78
C ASP A 270 -1.51 -17.31 -13.15
N LEU A 271 -2.08 -16.75 -14.22
CA LEU A 271 -3.45 -17.06 -14.62
C LEU A 271 -3.56 -18.44 -15.24
N LYS A 272 -4.28 -19.34 -14.58
CA LYS A 272 -4.51 -20.73 -15.07
C LYS A 272 -5.93 -20.97 -15.58
N ALA A 273 -6.90 -20.14 -15.28
CA ALA A 273 -8.31 -20.33 -15.62
C ALA A 273 -9.03 -19.02 -15.97
N ALA A 274 -10.19 -19.15 -16.66
CA ALA A 274 -11.04 -17.99 -17.00
C ALA A 274 -11.54 -17.24 -15.74
N GLU A 275 -11.73 -17.95 -14.64
CA GLU A 275 -12.12 -17.37 -13.35
C GLU A 275 -11.02 -16.45 -12.77
N ASP A 276 -9.74 -16.78 -12.99
CA ASP A 276 -8.62 -15.95 -12.57
C ASP A 276 -8.55 -14.65 -13.38
N LEU A 277 -8.91 -14.70 -14.67
CA LEU A 277 -8.98 -13.48 -15.51
C LEU A 277 -10.02 -12.48 -15.01
N GLU A 278 -11.20 -12.96 -14.60
CA GLU A 278 -12.25 -12.08 -14.08
C GLU A 278 -11.82 -11.46 -12.74
N ARG A 279 -11.18 -12.24 -11.86
CA ARG A 279 -10.61 -11.72 -10.59
C ARG A 279 -9.56 -10.65 -10.82
N VAL A 280 -8.67 -10.88 -11.78
CA VAL A 280 -7.64 -9.90 -12.12
C VAL A 280 -8.26 -8.64 -12.75
N ARG A 281 -9.28 -8.80 -13.59
CA ARG A 281 -10.02 -7.65 -14.13
C ARG A 281 -10.62 -6.78 -13.02
N LEU A 282 -11.29 -7.40 -12.04
CA LEU A 282 -11.83 -6.68 -10.87
C LEU A 282 -10.73 -5.98 -10.06
N LEU A 283 -9.57 -6.62 -9.91
CA LEU A 283 -8.43 -6.00 -9.24
C LEU A 283 -7.90 -4.79 -10.03
N PHE A 284 -7.83 -4.86 -11.36
CA PHE A 284 -7.45 -3.70 -12.17
C PHE A 284 -8.48 -2.57 -12.06
N ASP A 285 -9.78 -2.89 -12.10
CA ASP A 285 -10.86 -1.91 -11.91
C ASP A 285 -10.74 -1.21 -10.54
N ASP A 286 -10.42 -1.97 -9.48
CA ASP A 286 -10.17 -1.42 -8.14
C ASP A 286 -8.91 -0.54 -8.09
N LEU A 287 -7.83 -0.93 -8.79
CA LEU A 287 -6.62 -0.14 -8.90
C LEU A 287 -6.82 1.15 -9.71
N GLU A 288 -7.66 1.12 -10.74
CA GLU A 288 -8.01 2.31 -11.55
C GLU A 288 -8.90 3.29 -10.77
N THR A 289 -9.88 2.81 -10.03
CA THR A 289 -10.77 3.65 -9.22
C THR A 289 -10.06 4.28 -8.03
N LYS A 290 -8.92 3.71 -7.61
CA LYS A 290 -8.02 4.18 -6.53
C LYS A 290 -8.65 4.29 -5.14
N ARG A 291 -9.95 4.55 -5.03
CA ARG A 291 -10.64 4.81 -3.74
C ARG A 291 -10.54 3.63 -2.79
N GLY A 292 -10.93 2.45 -3.24
CA GLY A 292 -10.93 1.27 -2.41
C GLY A 292 -9.52 0.84 -1.98
N VAL A 293 -8.55 0.94 -2.89
CA VAL A 293 -7.13 0.65 -2.60
C VAL A 293 -6.55 1.66 -1.61
N ALA A 294 -6.89 2.94 -1.77
CA ALA A 294 -6.46 3.98 -0.84
C ALA A 294 -7.00 3.76 0.58
N ASP A 295 -8.27 3.36 0.72
CA ASP A 295 -8.88 3.04 2.01
C ASP A 295 -8.22 1.83 2.68
N LEU A 296 -7.91 0.79 1.88
CA LEU A 296 -7.19 -0.38 2.38
C LEU A 296 -5.81 0.00 2.90
N LEU A 297 -5.02 0.65 2.06
CA LEU A 297 -3.66 1.03 2.39
C LEU A 297 -3.63 2.02 3.56
N GLY A 298 -4.64 2.89 3.67
CA GLY A 298 -4.80 3.82 4.78
C GLY A 298 -4.99 3.15 6.15
N ARG A 299 -5.52 1.91 6.20
CA ARG A 299 -5.58 1.14 7.44
C ARG A 299 -4.20 0.69 7.93
N ALA A 300 -3.26 0.50 7.02
CA ALA A 300 -1.89 0.13 7.35
C ALA A 300 -1.06 1.31 7.89
N GLU A 301 -1.48 2.57 7.66
CA GLU A 301 -0.80 3.76 8.20
C GLU A 301 -0.77 3.79 9.73
N ARG A 302 -1.66 3.09 10.41
CA ARG A 302 -1.71 3.04 11.88
C ARG A 302 -0.86 1.93 12.48
N ALA A 303 -0.11 1.19 11.65
CA ALA A 303 0.69 0.05 12.09
C ALA A 303 2.12 0.46 12.39
N ASP A 304 2.77 -0.23 13.34
CA ASP A 304 4.19 -0.05 13.64
C ASP A 304 5.13 -0.88 12.74
N GLY A 305 4.60 -1.68 11.81
CA GLY A 305 5.36 -2.55 10.91
C GLY A 305 4.53 -3.01 9.71
N ALA A 306 5.03 -4.02 9.01
CA ALA A 306 4.34 -4.58 7.86
C ALA A 306 2.99 -5.18 8.23
N ARG A 307 1.97 -4.89 7.43
CA ARG A 307 0.61 -5.46 7.51
C ARG A 307 0.35 -6.36 6.33
N ILE A 308 -0.33 -7.46 6.60
CA ILE A 308 -0.64 -8.48 5.62
C ILE A 308 -2.15 -8.66 5.58
N PHE A 309 -2.72 -8.61 4.38
CA PHE A 309 -4.14 -8.87 4.13
C PHE A 309 -4.23 -10.02 3.13
N ILE A 310 -4.88 -11.12 3.49
CA ILE A 310 -5.00 -12.33 2.67
C ILE A 310 -6.45 -12.52 2.25
N GLY A 311 -6.68 -12.51 0.93
CA GLY A 311 -7.98 -12.81 0.33
C GLY A 311 -9.12 -11.95 0.89
N SER A 312 -10.11 -12.60 1.51
CA SER A 312 -11.34 -11.98 2.03
C SER A 312 -11.18 -11.12 3.28
N GLU A 313 -10.00 -11.08 3.92
CA GLU A 313 -9.74 -10.17 5.04
C GLU A 313 -9.92 -8.72 4.64
N ASN A 314 -9.78 -8.48 3.37
CA ASN A 314 -10.07 -7.21 2.76
C ASN A 314 -11.32 -7.31 1.90
N LYS A 315 -12.39 -6.62 2.30
CA LYS A 315 -13.66 -6.62 1.57
C LYS A 315 -13.53 -6.18 0.11
N LEU A 316 -12.52 -5.37 -0.24
CA LEU A 316 -12.25 -4.91 -1.60
C LEU A 316 -11.66 -6.00 -2.48
N PHE A 317 -10.79 -6.82 -1.91
CA PHE A 317 -10.09 -7.88 -2.64
C PHE A 317 -10.71 -9.27 -2.41
N SER A 318 -11.83 -9.36 -1.71
CA SER A 318 -12.50 -10.63 -1.44
C SER A 318 -12.84 -11.42 -2.71
N LEU A 319 -13.16 -10.71 -3.78
CA LEU A 319 -13.47 -11.30 -5.08
C LEU A 319 -12.22 -11.56 -5.94
N SER A 320 -11.10 -10.86 -5.69
CA SER A 320 -9.88 -11.00 -6.49
C SER A 320 -8.99 -12.16 -6.05
N GLY A 321 -9.17 -12.69 -4.82
CA GLY A 321 -8.31 -13.73 -4.27
C GLY A 321 -6.84 -13.30 -4.13
N SER A 322 -6.59 -12.00 -3.94
CA SER A 322 -5.26 -11.43 -3.85
C SER A 322 -4.81 -11.28 -2.40
N SER A 323 -3.50 -11.19 -2.21
CA SER A 323 -2.89 -10.79 -0.93
C SER A 323 -2.16 -9.47 -1.08
N THR A 324 -2.24 -8.66 -0.03
CA THR A 324 -1.57 -7.37 0.06
C THR A 324 -0.63 -7.35 1.24
N ILE A 325 0.62 -6.96 1.02
CA ILE A 325 1.64 -6.80 2.06
C ILE A 325 2.14 -5.37 1.97
N VAL A 326 1.97 -4.59 3.04
CA VAL A 326 2.31 -3.16 3.06
C VAL A 326 2.97 -2.77 4.37
N ALA A 327 3.87 -1.80 4.31
CA ALA A 327 4.52 -1.22 5.49
C ALA A 327 4.46 0.32 5.43
N PRO A 328 4.28 1.01 6.56
CA PRO A 328 4.31 2.46 6.61
C PRO A 328 5.73 2.98 6.44
N TYR A 329 5.88 4.10 5.73
CA TYR A 329 7.13 4.85 5.67
C TYR A 329 6.95 6.24 6.30
N ARG A 330 8.06 6.80 6.82
CA ARG A 330 8.04 7.96 7.71
C ARG A 330 8.90 9.09 7.16
N ASP A 331 8.57 10.32 7.56
CA ASP A 331 9.42 11.49 7.31
C ASP A 331 10.54 11.58 8.35
N GLY A 332 11.43 12.60 8.20
CA GLY A 332 12.52 12.86 9.14
C GLY A 332 12.08 13.21 10.57
N SER A 333 10.79 13.53 10.78
CA SER A 333 10.21 13.75 12.11
C SER A 333 9.60 12.47 12.73
N GLY A 334 9.65 11.35 12.00
CA GLY A 334 9.07 10.07 12.43
C GLY A 334 7.57 9.93 12.18
N ARG A 335 6.92 10.90 11.52
CA ARG A 335 5.49 10.82 11.16
C ARG A 335 5.31 9.91 9.95
N ILE A 336 4.26 9.10 9.98
CA ILE A 336 3.88 8.27 8.84
C ILE A 336 3.31 9.19 7.74
N ILE A 337 3.94 9.15 6.56
CA ILE A 337 3.54 9.95 5.39
C ILE A 337 3.04 9.10 4.23
N GLY A 338 2.94 7.79 4.43
CA GLY A 338 2.35 6.89 3.46
C GLY A 338 2.68 5.44 3.74
N VAL A 339 2.29 4.57 2.83
CA VAL A 339 2.57 3.14 2.87
C VAL A 339 3.12 2.66 1.54
N ILE A 340 4.01 1.67 1.60
CA ILE A 340 4.58 1.01 0.43
C ILE A 340 4.41 -0.50 0.57
N GLY A 341 4.21 -1.20 -0.52
CA GLY A 341 4.06 -2.64 -0.48
C GLY A 341 3.80 -3.28 -1.83
N VAL A 342 3.19 -4.45 -1.78
CA VAL A 342 2.89 -5.25 -2.96
C VAL A 342 1.48 -5.83 -2.88
N ILE A 343 0.87 -6.03 -4.05
CA ILE A 343 -0.36 -6.78 -4.26
C ILE A 343 -0.04 -7.92 -5.21
N GLY A 344 -0.41 -9.14 -4.84
CA GLY A 344 -0.17 -10.32 -5.65
C GLY A 344 -1.16 -11.43 -5.34
N PRO A 345 -1.02 -12.61 -5.97
CA PRO A 345 -1.86 -13.77 -5.69
C PRO A 345 -1.71 -14.21 -4.22
N THR A 346 -2.69 -14.93 -3.68
CA THR A 346 -2.62 -15.46 -2.29
C THR A 346 -1.44 -16.41 -2.05
N ARG A 347 -0.78 -16.87 -3.10
CA ARG A 347 0.42 -17.74 -3.06
C ARG A 347 1.75 -16.98 -3.11
N LEU A 348 1.78 -15.76 -2.61
CA LEU A 348 3.05 -15.04 -2.42
C LEU A 348 3.98 -15.83 -1.47
N ASN A 349 5.28 -15.74 -1.72
CA ASN A 349 6.28 -16.22 -0.76
C ASN A 349 6.38 -15.23 0.42
N TYR A 350 5.44 -15.34 1.37
CA TYR A 350 5.33 -14.44 2.51
C TYR A 350 6.63 -14.31 3.30
N ALA A 351 7.33 -15.43 3.54
CA ALA A 351 8.59 -15.45 4.31
C ALA A 351 9.67 -14.55 3.69
N ARG A 352 9.67 -14.38 2.36
CA ARG A 352 10.61 -13.54 1.63
C ARG A 352 10.05 -12.13 1.39
N VAL A 353 8.77 -12.01 1.07
CA VAL A 353 8.16 -10.74 0.67
C VAL A 353 7.98 -9.79 1.85
N ILE A 354 7.59 -10.30 3.02
CA ILE A 354 7.38 -9.46 4.22
C ILE A 354 8.65 -8.68 4.59
N PRO A 355 9.84 -9.31 4.77
CA PRO A 355 11.05 -8.56 5.10
C PRO A 355 11.49 -7.61 3.97
N MET A 356 11.22 -7.93 2.69
CA MET A 356 11.51 -7.01 1.58
C MET A 356 10.67 -5.75 1.66
N VAL A 357 9.38 -5.86 1.92
CA VAL A 357 8.47 -4.72 2.05
C VAL A 357 8.83 -3.87 3.26
N ASP A 358 9.04 -4.49 4.42
CA ASP A 358 9.42 -3.78 5.65
C ASP A 358 10.75 -3.05 5.50
N TYR A 359 11.74 -3.71 4.91
CA TYR A 359 13.05 -3.10 4.68
C TYR A 359 12.98 -1.95 3.67
N THR A 360 12.21 -2.10 2.58
CA THR A 360 12.02 -1.03 1.61
C THR A 360 11.38 0.20 2.25
N ALA A 361 10.38 0.02 3.10
CA ALA A 361 9.76 1.13 3.84
C ALA A 361 10.77 1.87 4.74
N LYS A 362 11.69 1.14 5.38
CA LYS A 362 12.78 1.71 6.18
C LYS A 362 13.78 2.49 5.32
N VAL A 363 14.18 1.93 4.17
CA VAL A 363 15.10 2.61 3.23
C VAL A 363 14.46 3.87 2.67
N VAL A 364 13.21 3.81 2.24
CA VAL A 364 12.45 4.97 1.76
C VAL A 364 12.37 6.05 2.84
N SER A 365 12.04 5.67 4.09
CA SER A 365 11.98 6.60 5.22
C SER A 365 13.33 7.29 5.46
N LYS A 366 14.44 6.56 5.36
CA LYS A 366 15.79 7.10 5.52
C LYS A 366 16.15 8.09 4.41
N VAL A 367 15.81 7.77 3.16
CA VAL A 367 16.13 8.63 2.01
C VAL A 367 15.28 9.90 1.99
N ILE A 368 14.00 9.81 2.34
CA ILE A 368 13.07 10.96 2.38
C ILE A 368 13.34 11.85 3.61
N GLY A 369 13.81 11.26 4.72
CA GLY A 369 14.13 11.98 5.95
C GLY A 369 15.52 12.63 6.00
N ALA A 370 16.38 12.39 4.98
CA ALA A 370 17.72 12.94 4.85
C ALA A 370 17.72 14.25 4.04
#